data_c2667c712cd6314ff5d1acc8a6ad0070
#
_entry.id   c2667c712cd6314ff5d1acc8a6ad0070
#
_cell.length_a   1.000
_cell.length_b   1.000
_cell.length_c   1.000
_cell.angle_alpha   90.00
_cell.angle_beta   90.00
_cell.angle_gamma   90.00
#
_symmetry.space_group_name_H-M   'P 1'
#
loop_
_entity.id
_entity.type
_entity.pdbx_description
1 polymer ?
#
loop_
_entity_poly.entity_id
_entity_poly.type
_entity_poly.pdbx_seq_one_letter_code
_entity_poly.pdbx_strand_id
1 'polypeptide(L)'
;MTGTPGGAPPGWYPTDHGWRWWDGYAWGFLAPPPVPEEESGKTLAVLTHLGILFGGFVVPLVIYLTEGRRNGFVRDHSREALNFQITFSIVWLAAFAVFFVTFVASASRTGPPVAFFLVFPLYFLIWALALACEITGAVRAGQGRRYRYPVSIRFVRN
;
A
#
# COMPACT_ATOMS: atom_id res chain seq x y z
N MET A 1 -39.34 7.38 14.74
CA MET A 1 -40.02 8.20 13.70
C MET A 1 -39.87 7.51 12.37
N THR A 2 -40.87 6.71 11.98
CA THR A 2 -40.90 6.02 10.67
C THR A 2 -41.53 6.93 9.62
N GLY A 3 -40.94 8.11 9.42
CA GLY A 3 -41.39 9.01 8.38
C GLY A 3 -40.91 8.50 7.01
N THR A 4 -41.84 8.34 6.07
CA THR A 4 -41.51 8.17 4.66
C THR A 4 -40.69 9.39 4.24
N PRO A 5 -39.48 9.25 3.68
CA PRO A 5 -38.74 10.41 3.20
C PRO A 5 -39.36 10.90 1.89
N GLY A 6 -40.45 11.66 2.02
CA GLY A 6 -41.11 12.25 0.84
C GLY A 6 -40.11 13.07 0.04
N GLY A 7 -39.82 12.65 -1.17
CA GLY A 7 -38.89 13.30 -2.09
C GLY A 7 -37.41 12.94 -1.93
N ALA A 8 -37.05 11.98 -1.08
CA ALA A 8 -35.67 11.47 -1.00
C ALA A 8 -35.36 10.62 -2.24
N PRO A 9 -34.13 10.72 -2.81
CA PRO A 9 -33.72 9.88 -3.91
C PRO A 9 -33.61 8.41 -3.49
N PRO A 10 -33.70 7.43 -4.44
CA PRO A 10 -33.43 6.04 -4.14
C PRO A 10 -32.06 5.84 -3.51
N GLY A 11 -31.99 5.02 -2.42
CA GLY A 11 -30.77 4.82 -1.68
C GLY A 11 -30.94 4.04 -0.39
N TRP A 12 -29.83 3.77 0.27
CA TRP A 12 -29.82 3.16 1.61
C TRP A 12 -29.98 4.23 2.70
N TYR A 13 -30.94 4.03 3.58
CA TYR A 13 -31.22 4.95 4.67
C TYR A 13 -31.22 4.22 6.02
N PRO A 14 -30.66 4.82 7.08
CA PRO A 14 -30.73 4.27 8.42
C PRO A 14 -32.17 4.37 8.96
N THR A 15 -32.64 3.30 9.59
CA THR A 15 -33.92 3.24 10.30
C THR A 15 -33.71 2.69 11.71
N ASP A 16 -34.73 2.73 12.56
CA ASP A 16 -34.69 2.17 13.93
C ASP A 16 -34.35 0.67 13.97
N HIS A 17 -34.54 -0.05 12.86
CA HIS A 17 -34.31 -1.49 12.73
C HIS A 17 -33.10 -1.85 11.84
N GLY A 18 -32.28 -0.88 11.44
CA GLY A 18 -31.13 -1.07 10.55
C GLY A 18 -31.25 -0.32 9.23
N TRP A 19 -30.38 -0.63 8.29
CA TRP A 19 -30.39 0.01 6.98
C TRP A 19 -31.47 -0.61 6.09
N ARG A 20 -32.31 0.26 5.43
CA ARG A 20 -33.29 -0.16 4.45
C ARG A 20 -33.09 0.57 3.13
N TRP A 21 -33.36 -0.14 2.06
CA TRP A 21 -33.38 0.46 0.73
C TRP A 21 -34.69 1.21 0.50
N TRP A 22 -34.58 2.46 0.09
CA TRP A 22 -35.68 3.26 -0.43
C TRP A 22 -35.58 3.31 -1.94
N ASP A 23 -36.62 2.91 -2.70
CA ASP A 23 -36.63 2.90 -4.16
C ASP A 23 -37.20 4.20 -4.78
N GLY A 24 -37.62 5.12 -3.96
CA GLY A 24 -38.30 6.36 -4.35
C GLY A 24 -39.81 6.31 -4.06
N TYR A 25 -40.36 5.14 -3.78
CA TYR A 25 -41.79 4.93 -3.54
C TYR A 25 -42.07 4.06 -2.31
N ALA A 26 -41.26 3.04 -2.09
CA ALA A 26 -41.45 2.07 -1.01
C ALA A 26 -40.14 1.66 -0.33
N TRP A 27 -40.26 1.25 0.93
CA TRP A 27 -39.14 0.65 1.67
C TRP A 27 -38.95 -0.82 1.32
N GLY A 28 -37.75 -1.17 0.83
CA GLY A 28 -37.33 -2.56 0.60
C GLY A 28 -37.00 -3.32 1.87
N PHE A 29 -36.30 -4.43 1.73
CA PHE A 29 -35.88 -5.27 2.86
C PHE A 29 -34.76 -4.63 3.67
N LEU A 30 -34.60 -5.13 4.90
CA LEU A 30 -33.45 -4.79 5.75
C LEU A 30 -32.18 -5.40 5.16
N ALA A 31 -31.12 -4.61 5.14
CA ALA A 31 -29.79 -5.07 4.80
C ALA A 31 -28.79 -4.57 5.85
N PRO A 32 -27.67 -5.24 6.01
CA PRO A 32 -26.58 -4.68 6.81
C PRO A 32 -26.13 -3.35 6.20
N PRO A 33 -25.62 -2.41 7.02
CA PRO A 33 -25.05 -1.18 6.51
C PRO A 33 -23.93 -1.50 5.52
N PRO A 34 -23.73 -0.68 4.48
CA PRO A 34 -22.61 -0.86 3.58
C PRO A 34 -21.31 -0.80 4.37
N VAL A 35 -20.44 -1.79 4.14
CA VAL A 35 -19.13 -1.84 4.80
C VAL A 35 -18.28 -0.68 4.27
N PRO A 36 -17.70 0.15 5.14
CA PRO A 36 -16.80 1.22 4.70
C PRO A 36 -15.66 0.67 3.83
N GLU A 37 -15.20 1.46 2.85
CA GLU A 37 -14.08 1.07 1.97
C GLU A 37 -12.82 0.70 2.75
N GLU A 38 -12.54 1.43 3.83
CA GLU A 38 -11.42 1.14 4.72
C GLU A 38 -11.55 -0.26 5.33
N GLU A 39 -12.72 -0.63 5.82
CA GLU A 39 -12.93 -1.94 6.45
C GLU A 39 -12.82 -3.08 5.45
N SER A 40 -13.47 -2.94 4.29
CA SER A 40 -13.45 -3.95 3.23
C SER A 40 -12.08 -4.08 2.56
N GLY A 41 -11.26 -3.02 2.58
CA GLY A 41 -9.97 -2.94 1.90
C GLY A 41 -8.74 -3.25 2.77
N LYS A 42 -8.87 -3.40 4.10
CA LYS A 42 -7.74 -3.55 5.03
C LYS A 42 -6.76 -4.65 4.63
N THR A 43 -7.26 -5.84 4.36
CA THR A 43 -6.42 -7.00 4.04
C THR A 43 -5.58 -6.75 2.79
N LEU A 44 -6.19 -6.25 1.72
CA LEU A 44 -5.48 -5.96 0.48
C LEU A 44 -4.50 -4.79 0.66
N ALA A 45 -4.89 -3.76 1.41
CA ALA A 45 -4.00 -2.65 1.73
C ALA A 45 -2.77 -3.10 2.55
N VAL A 46 -2.94 -4.03 3.50
CA VAL A 46 -1.80 -4.65 4.22
C VAL A 46 -0.91 -5.43 3.26
N LEU A 47 -1.49 -6.25 2.38
CA LEU A 47 -0.74 -7.06 1.42
C LEU A 47 0.09 -6.20 0.45
N THR A 48 -0.35 -4.99 0.10
CA THR A 48 0.45 -4.09 -0.74
C THR A 48 1.80 -3.74 -0.12
N HIS A 49 1.82 -3.54 1.20
CA HIS A 49 3.06 -3.21 1.94
C HIS A 49 3.93 -4.44 2.16
N LEU A 50 3.34 -5.60 2.39
CA LEU A 50 4.07 -6.85 2.54
C LEU A 50 4.62 -7.40 1.21
N GLY A 51 4.23 -6.82 0.09
CA GLY A 51 4.69 -7.19 -1.25
C GLY A 51 6.21 -7.20 -1.40
N ILE A 52 6.93 -6.34 -0.68
CA ILE A 52 8.41 -6.30 -0.69
C ILE A 52 9.04 -7.65 -0.32
N LEU A 53 8.36 -8.46 0.49
CA LEU A 53 8.85 -9.76 0.95
C LEU A 53 8.67 -10.87 -0.11
N PHE A 54 7.71 -10.72 -1.03
CA PHE A 54 7.28 -11.81 -1.93
C PHE A 54 7.48 -11.52 -3.41
N GLY A 55 7.49 -10.28 -3.83
CA GLY A 55 7.54 -9.95 -5.26
C GLY A 55 7.85 -8.48 -5.54
N GLY A 56 8.28 -7.73 -4.51
CA GLY A 56 8.58 -6.31 -4.64
C GLY A 56 7.36 -5.55 -5.17
N PHE A 57 7.60 -4.63 -6.09
CA PHE A 57 6.56 -3.74 -6.65
C PHE A 57 5.46 -4.46 -7.46
N VAL A 58 5.64 -5.74 -7.82
CA VAL A 58 4.65 -6.50 -8.60
C VAL A 58 3.35 -6.68 -7.82
N VAL A 59 3.44 -6.99 -6.51
CA VAL A 59 2.25 -7.19 -5.66
C VAL A 59 1.39 -5.92 -5.58
N PRO A 60 1.90 -4.75 -5.17
CA PRO A 60 1.09 -3.53 -5.15
C PRO A 60 0.64 -3.10 -6.55
N LEU A 61 1.39 -3.40 -7.62
CA LEU A 61 0.97 -3.11 -8.99
C LEU A 61 -0.29 -3.91 -9.37
N VAL A 62 -0.29 -5.21 -9.12
CA VAL A 62 -1.45 -6.05 -9.41
C VAL A 62 -2.67 -5.58 -8.61
N ILE A 63 -2.53 -5.34 -7.31
CA ILE A 63 -3.62 -4.87 -6.46
C ILE A 63 -4.13 -3.49 -6.92
N TYR A 64 -3.22 -2.58 -7.30
CA TYR A 64 -3.58 -1.26 -7.83
C TYR A 64 -4.42 -1.35 -9.10
N LEU A 65 -4.05 -2.24 -10.04
CA LEU A 65 -4.72 -2.39 -11.33
C LEU A 65 -6.07 -3.13 -11.22
N THR A 66 -6.22 -4.03 -10.26
CA THR A 66 -7.43 -4.86 -10.09
C THR A 66 -8.43 -4.20 -9.14
N GLU A 67 -8.07 -4.05 -7.88
CA GLU A 67 -8.98 -3.58 -6.82
C GLU A 67 -8.93 -2.06 -6.60
N GLY A 68 -7.85 -1.39 -6.99
CA GLY A 68 -7.75 0.07 -6.84
C GLY A 68 -8.79 0.88 -7.60
N ARG A 69 -9.47 0.26 -8.59
CA ARG A 69 -10.60 0.88 -9.30
C ARG A 69 -11.91 0.81 -8.51
N ARG A 70 -12.04 -0.15 -7.60
CA ARG A 70 -13.26 -0.46 -6.86
C ARG A 70 -13.24 0.10 -5.44
N ASN A 71 -12.04 0.25 -4.88
CA ASN A 71 -11.85 0.67 -3.50
C ASN A 71 -10.77 1.73 -3.42
N GLY A 72 -11.15 2.96 -3.04
CA GLY A 72 -10.25 4.11 -2.96
C GLY A 72 -9.18 3.97 -1.87
N PHE A 73 -9.50 3.28 -0.77
CA PHE A 73 -8.54 2.99 0.30
C PHE A 73 -7.43 2.05 -0.19
N VAL A 74 -7.79 0.96 -0.87
CA VAL A 74 -6.84 0.02 -1.49
C VAL A 74 -5.99 0.72 -2.54
N ARG A 75 -6.60 1.58 -3.37
CA ARG A 75 -5.88 2.35 -4.39
C ARG A 75 -4.81 3.24 -3.79
N ASP A 76 -5.13 3.97 -2.72
CA ASP A 76 -4.18 4.89 -2.09
C ASP A 76 -3.00 4.12 -1.48
N HIS A 77 -3.24 3.00 -0.79
CA HIS A 77 -2.19 2.18 -0.22
C HIS A 77 -1.33 1.51 -1.29
N SER A 78 -1.93 0.90 -2.31
CA SER A 78 -1.18 0.23 -3.38
C SER A 78 -0.35 1.22 -4.20
N ARG A 79 -0.85 2.43 -4.46
CA ARG A 79 -0.09 3.49 -5.12
C ARG A 79 1.11 3.94 -4.29
N GLU A 80 0.92 4.18 -3.00
CA GLU A 80 2.02 4.59 -2.11
C GLU A 80 3.08 3.49 -1.98
N ALA A 81 2.67 2.23 -1.79
CA ALA A 81 3.59 1.10 -1.74
C ALA A 81 4.33 0.91 -3.07
N LEU A 82 3.64 1.01 -4.21
CA LEU A 82 4.23 0.91 -5.53
C LEU A 82 5.31 1.98 -5.76
N ASN A 83 5.00 3.25 -5.48
CA ASN A 83 5.95 4.34 -5.61
C ASN A 83 7.18 4.14 -4.73
N PHE A 84 6.98 3.72 -3.48
CA PHE A 84 8.07 3.46 -2.54
C PHE A 84 8.93 2.29 -3.01
N GLN A 85 8.33 1.17 -3.38
CA GLN A 85 9.07 -0.04 -3.78
C GLN A 85 9.82 0.16 -5.11
N ILE A 86 9.29 0.93 -6.06
CA ILE A 86 10.03 1.33 -7.26
C ILE A 86 11.22 2.21 -6.88
N THR A 87 11.00 3.23 -6.04
CA THR A 87 12.08 4.11 -5.56
C THR A 87 13.17 3.30 -4.87
N PHE A 88 12.78 2.42 -3.94
CA PHE A 88 13.69 1.53 -3.24
C PHE A 88 14.47 0.63 -4.20
N SER A 89 13.80 0.02 -5.18
CA SER A 89 14.44 -0.84 -6.18
C SER A 89 15.49 -0.10 -6.99
N ILE A 90 15.25 1.15 -7.38
CA ILE A 90 16.21 1.99 -8.10
C ILE A 90 17.44 2.28 -7.21
N VAL A 91 17.21 2.71 -5.97
CA VAL A 91 18.29 3.00 -5.02
C VAL A 91 19.12 1.75 -4.73
N TRP A 92 18.44 0.63 -4.53
CA TRP A 92 19.05 -0.65 -4.24
C TRP A 92 19.92 -1.15 -5.41
N LEU A 93 19.40 -1.05 -6.64
CA LEU A 93 20.11 -1.42 -7.86
C LEU A 93 21.34 -0.52 -8.08
N ALA A 94 21.22 0.79 -7.86
CA ALA A 94 22.33 1.73 -7.95
C ALA A 94 23.43 1.41 -6.92
N ALA A 95 23.04 1.14 -5.67
CA ALA A 95 23.97 0.73 -4.61
C ALA A 95 24.66 -0.60 -4.94
N PHE A 96 23.91 -1.56 -5.50
CA PHE A 96 24.46 -2.83 -5.96
C PHE A 96 25.46 -2.63 -7.11
N ALA A 97 25.17 -1.77 -8.09
CA ALA A 97 26.08 -1.48 -9.19
C ALA A 97 27.39 -0.87 -8.67
N VAL A 98 27.34 0.08 -7.75
CA VAL A 98 28.53 0.67 -7.10
C VAL A 98 29.32 -0.41 -6.35
N PHE A 99 28.64 -1.24 -5.56
CA PHE A 99 29.25 -2.37 -4.87
C PHE A 99 29.95 -3.33 -5.84
N PHE A 100 29.28 -3.72 -6.91
CA PHE A 100 29.81 -4.67 -7.91
C PHE A 100 31.04 -4.11 -8.62
N VAL A 101 30.98 -2.85 -9.05
CA VAL A 101 32.11 -2.18 -9.71
C VAL A 101 33.34 -2.09 -8.77
N THR A 102 33.12 -1.71 -7.52
CA THR A 102 34.22 -1.63 -6.51
C THR A 102 34.77 -3.01 -6.19
N PHE A 103 33.94 -4.03 -6.12
CA PHE A 103 34.34 -5.42 -5.90
C PHE A 103 35.20 -5.92 -7.05
N VAL A 104 34.76 -5.76 -8.30
CA VAL A 104 35.52 -6.18 -9.50
C VAL A 104 36.83 -5.43 -9.63
N ALA A 105 36.84 -4.11 -9.42
CA ALA A 105 38.04 -3.28 -9.48
C ALA A 105 39.08 -3.65 -8.41
N SER A 106 38.66 -4.26 -7.33
CA SER A 106 39.55 -4.73 -6.24
C SER A 106 39.93 -6.19 -6.31
N ALA A 107 39.35 -6.97 -7.25
CA ALA A 107 39.65 -8.39 -7.41
C ALA A 107 41.12 -8.68 -7.77
N SER A 108 41.86 -7.68 -8.30
CA SER A 108 43.30 -7.76 -8.60
C SER A 108 44.21 -7.45 -7.40
N ARG A 109 43.65 -7.09 -6.25
CA ARG A 109 44.39 -6.76 -5.01
C ARG A 109 44.38 -7.91 -4.04
N THR A 110 45.47 -8.03 -3.26
CA THR A 110 45.55 -9.04 -2.20
C THR A 110 44.65 -8.66 -1.01
N GLY A 111 43.50 -9.32 -0.91
CA GLY A 111 42.53 -9.16 0.17
C GLY A 111 41.26 -8.36 -0.18
N PRO A 112 40.19 -8.54 0.60
CA PRO A 112 38.95 -7.78 0.39
C PRO A 112 39.17 -6.29 0.62
N PRO A 113 38.64 -5.42 -0.26
CA PRO A 113 38.79 -3.98 -0.08
C PRO A 113 38.14 -3.49 1.21
N VAL A 114 38.76 -2.54 1.89
CA VAL A 114 38.18 -1.91 3.10
C VAL A 114 36.77 -1.37 2.82
N ALA A 115 36.53 -0.90 1.61
CA ALA A 115 35.22 -0.46 1.14
C ALA A 115 34.12 -1.53 1.30
N PHE A 116 34.46 -2.82 1.19
CA PHE A 116 33.50 -3.93 1.39
C PHE A 116 32.92 -3.91 2.79
N PHE A 117 33.73 -3.70 3.81
CA PHE A 117 33.30 -3.67 5.21
C PHE A 117 32.47 -2.43 5.55
N LEU A 118 32.54 -1.36 4.77
CA LEU A 118 31.73 -0.16 4.94
C LEU A 118 30.42 -0.23 4.13
N VAL A 119 30.47 -0.73 2.91
CA VAL A 119 29.31 -0.78 2.01
C VAL A 119 28.29 -1.83 2.47
N PHE A 120 28.74 -2.96 2.97
CA PHE A 120 27.84 -4.04 3.39
C PHE A 120 26.91 -3.66 4.55
N PRO A 121 27.40 -3.06 5.66
CA PRO A 121 26.51 -2.58 6.72
C PRO A 121 25.57 -1.47 6.28
N LEU A 122 26.02 -0.56 5.40
CA LEU A 122 25.18 0.50 4.86
C LEU A 122 24.04 -0.08 4.02
N TYR A 123 24.33 -1.08 3.19
CA TYR A 123 23.35 -1.78 2.38
C TYR A 123 22.28 -2.46 3.23
N PHE A 124 22.71 -3.13 4.31
CA PHE A 124 21.81 -3.76 5.27
C PHE A 124 20.95 -2.73 6.01
N LEU A 125 21.54 -1.58 6.38
CA LEU A 125 20.82 -0.49 7.04
C LEU A 125 19.71 0.08 6.14
N ILE A 126 20.01 0.31 4.85
CA ILE A 126 19.02 0.79 3.87
C ILE A 126 17.86 -0.20 3.76
N TRP A 127 18.17 -1.50 3.71
CA TRP A 127 17.13 -2.55 3.67
C TRP A 127 16.29 -2.60 4.95
N ALA A 128 16.92 -2.52 6.12
CA ALA A 128 16.23 -2.51 7.40
C ALA A 128 15.30 -1.30 7.56
N LEU A 129 15.73 -0.10 7.11
CA LEU A 129 14.91 1.11 7.11
C LEU A 129 13.71 0.97 6.15
N ALA A 130 13.93 0.40 4.97
CA ALA A 130 12.84 0.13 4.03
C ALA A 130 11.82 -0.83 4.63
N LEU A 131 12.27 -1.92 5.24
CA LEU A 131 11.40 -2.88 5.91
C LEU A 131 10.61 -2.25 7.05
N ALA A 132 11.23 -1.40 7.86
CA ALA A 132 10.55 -0.66 8.93
C ALA A 132 9.44 0.26 8.39
N CYS A 133 9.69 0.93 7.27
CA CYS A 133 8.67 1.74 6.58
C CYS A 133 7.50 0.87 6.07
N GLU A 134 7.78 -0.28 5.47
CA GLU A 134 6.76 -1.20 4.97
C GLU A 134 5.91 -1.79 6.11
N ILE A 135 6.54 -2.22 7.20
CA ILE A 135 5.82 -2.70 8.39
C ILE A 135 4.92 -1.58 8.95
N THR A 136 5.42 -0.36 9.02
CA THR A 136 4.63 0.79 9.48
C THR A 136 3.43 1.01 8.56
N GLY A 137 3.61 0.95 7.25
CA GLY A 137 2.55 1.04 6.25
C GLY A 137 1.50 -0.07 6.44
N ALA A 138 1.93 -1.31 6.61
CA ALA A 138 1.06 -2.46 6.84
C ALA A 138 0.24 -2.32 8.14
N VAL A 139 0.86 -1.88 9.24
CA VAL A 139 0.17 -1.63 10.51
C VAL A 139 -0.88 -0.53 10.35
N ARG A 140 -0.54 0.58 9.70
CA ARG A 140 -1.48 1.68 9.44
C ARG A 140 -2.65 1.24 8.56
N ALA A 141 -2.39 0.47 7.52
CA ALA A 141 -3.40 -0.12 6.66
C ALA A 141 -4.36 -1.02 7.45
N GLY A 142 -3.84 -1.91 8.31
CA GLY A 142 -4.64 -2.77 9.19
C GLY A 142 -5.51 -2.00 10.20
N GLN A 143 -5.10 -0.78 10.56
CA GLN A 143 -5.87 0.14 11.40
C GLN A 143 -6.92 0.96 10.63
N GLY A 144 -7.05 0.78 9.31
CA GLY A 144 -7.92 1.60 8.48
C GLY A 144 -7.41 3.03 8.28
N ARG A 145 -6.12 3.28 8.51
CA ARG A 145 -5.50 4.61 8.42
C ARG A 145 -4.67 4.71 7.15
N ARG A 146 -4.79 5.81 6.43
CA ARG A 146 -3.94 6.10 5.28
C ARG A 146 -2.49 6.31 5.72
N TYR A 147 -1.56 5.84 4.90
CA TYR A 147 -0.12 5.97 5.15
C TYR A 147 0.57 6.54 3.91
N ARG A 148 1.55 7.39 4.17
CA ARG A 148 2.38 8.00 3.13
C ARG A 148 3.83 7.81 3.48
N TYR A 149 4.59 7.24 2.56
CA TYR A 149 6.02 7.04 2.78
C TYR A 149 6.78 8.37 2.82
N PRO A 150 7.70 8.56 3.79
CA PRO A 150 8.46 9.81 3.93
C PRO A 150 9.43 10.02 2.76
N VAL A 151 10.00 8.94 2.23
CA VAL A 151 10.96 8.96 1.12
C VAL A 151 10.42 8.10 -0.02
N SER A 152 9.80 8.76 -1.01
CA SER A 152 9.23 8.07 -2.17
C SER A 152 9.12 9.04 -3.35
N ILE A 153 9.67 8.64 -4.49
CA ILE A 153 9.45 9.34 -5.77
C ILE A 153 8.08 8.94 -6.30
N ARG A 154 7.30 9.94 -6.72
CA ARG A 154 5.92 9.71 -7.14
C ARG A 154 5.84 9.48 -8.63
N PHE A 155 6.04 8.24 -9.03
CA PHE A 155 5.91 7.78 -10.41
C PHE A 155 4.44 7.66 -10.80
N VAL A 156 3.63 7.05 -9.94
CA VAL A 156 2.19 6.90 -10.11
C VAL A 156 1.48 8.03 -9.39
N ARG A 157 0.81 8.89 -10.17
CA ARG A 157 0.03 10.04 -9.68
C ARG A 157 -1.46 9.78 -9.85
N ASN A 158 -2.29 10.64 -9.26
CA ASN A 158 -3.74 10.62 -9.52
C ASN A 158 -4.01 11.11 -10.93
#